data_5ee6104628bf04c80dc247a1fbbc3fff
#
_entry.id   5ee6104628bf04c80dc247a1fbbc3fff
#
_cell.length_a   1.000
_cell.length_b   1.000
_cell.length_c   1.000
_cell.angle_alpha   90.00
_cell.angle_beta   90.00
_cell.angle_gamma   90.00
#
_symmetry.space_group_name_H-M   'P 1'
#
loop_
_entity.id
_entity.type
_entity.pdbx_description
1 polymer ?
#
loop_
_entity_poly.entity_id
_entity_poly.type
_entity_poly.pdbx_seq_one_letter_code
_entity_poly.pdbx_strand_id
1 'polypeptide(L)'
;MLPGDEFLDEALRESVSATWTLSPYEFCSNEEFQKLKTSDNFYFLVVASSRQKKEEEPGIDLLTLVKGGEGAAKSIDGMLEVVSFPFRAVQDPSGREFTLLPAFLQIIQDHVSTLADTEMKAYSNLSAKDTKQLKTKRIFFWEEDLSKQVGTQDRESLDEDIIIEEDEEDVDKVFEGGDVNTVVSYVVAPAVPVDGSVCYKMLIGSDTRELYYFKKHKITAKNGKGFLASDIKAIKSIRKK
;
A
#
# COMPACT_ATOMS: atom_id res chain seq x y z
N MET A 1 -8.37 -10.59 15.06
CA MET A 1 -8.51 -9.14 14.99
C MET A 1 -8.28 -8.55 16.37
N LEU A 2 -7.45 -7.54 16.52
CA LEU A 2 -7.27 -6.88 17.81
C LEU A 2 -8.52 -6.07 18.12
N PRO A 3 -9.08 -6.11 19.35
CA PRO A 3 -10.25 -5.32 19.69
C PRO A 3 -9.88 -3.84 19.68
N GLY A 4 -10.56 -3.03 18.88
CA GLY A 4 -10.39 -1.59 18.92
C GLY A 4 -10.79 -0.79 17.69
N ASP A 5 -10.99 -1.40 16.54
CA ASP A 5 -11.39 -0.68 15.34
C ASP A 5 -12.49 -1.47 14.60
N GLU A 6 -13.71 -1.43 15.17
CA GLU A 6 -14.87 -2.11 14.58
C GLU A 6 -15.13 -1.66 13.14
N PHE A 7 -14.87 -0.38 12.85
CA PHE A 7 -15.03 0.18 11.52
C PHE A 7 -14.04 -0.41 10.52
N LEU A 8 -12.76 -0.53 10.91
CA LEU A 8 -11.75 -1.18 10.07
C LEU A 8 -12.10 -2.65 9.80
N ASP A 9 -12.59 -3.34 10.83
CA ASP A 9 -12.99 -4.74 10.73
C ASP A 9 -14.13 -4.93 9.74
N GLU A 10 -15.13 -4.06 9.78
CA GLU A 10 -16.26 -4.08 8.86
C GLU A 10 -15.82 -3.77 7.43
N ALA A 11 -15.05 -2.70 7.24
CA ALA A 11 -14.53 -2.32 5.94
C ALA A 11 -13.67 -3.43 5.30
N LEU A 12 -12.82 -4.09 6.10
CA LEU A 12 -12.02 -5.24 5.63
C LEU A 12 -12.91 -6.41 5.23
N ARG A 13 -13.95 -6.75 6.03
CA ARG A 13 -14.88 -7.83 5.71
C ARG A 13 -15.64 -7.56 4.42
N GLU A 14 -16.17 -6.36 4.25
CA GLU A 14 -16.87 -5.96 3.04
C GLU A 14 -15.94 -6.01 1.82
N SER A 15 -14.78 -5.39 1.92
CA SER A 15 -13.83 -5.33 0.80
C SER A 15 -13.28 -6.71 0.42
N VAL A 16 -12.97 -7.57 1.40
CA VAL A 16 -12.55 -8.96 1.13
C VAL A 16 -13.69 -9.72 0.46
N SER A 17 -14.92 -9.59 0.95
CA SER A 17 -16.09 -10.27 0.38
C SER A 17 -16.37 -9.85 -1.06
N ALA A 18 -16.11 -8.59 -1.39
CA ALA A 18 -16.32 -8.04 -2.74
C ALA A 18 -15.17 -8.32 -3.72
N THR A 19 -13.94 -8.47 -3.20
CA THR A 19 -12.72 -8.44 -4.06
C THR A 19 -11.93 -9.75 -4.06
N TRP A 20 -11.95 -10.52 -2.96
CA TRP A 20 -11.09 -11.68 -2.84
C TRP A 20 -11.60 -12.87 -3.66
N THR A 21 -10.81 -13.30 -4.63
CA THR A 21 -11.13 -14.40 -5.56
C THR A 21 -10.02 -15.45 -5.68
N LEU A 22 -8.85 -15.18 -5.08
CA LEU A 22 -7.66 -16.02 -5.25
C LEU A 22 -7.83 -17.41 -4.65
N SER A 23 -8.56 -17.52 -3.54
CA SER A 23 -8.78 -18.77 -2.81
C SER A 23 -10.08 -18.74 -2.02
N PRO A 24 -10.63 -19.89 -1.59
CA PRO A 24 -11.61 -19.90 -0.53
C PRO A 24 -11.07 -19.21 0.72
N TYR A 25 -11.94 -18.51 1.46
CA TYR A 25 -11.56 -17.81 2.69
C TYR A 25 -12.67 -17.90 3.73
N GLU A 26 -12.30 -17.70 4.98
CA GLU A 26 -13.21 -17.56 6.13
C GLU A 26 -12.69 -16.45 7.04
N PHE A 27 -13.60 -15.73 7.69
CA PHE A 27 -13.25 -14.79 8.73
C PHE A 27 -13.14 -15.54 10.05
N CYS A 28 -12.03 -15.43 10.72
CA CYS A 28 -11.80 -16.12 11.97
C CYS A 28 -11.63 -15.16 13.17
N SER A 29 -12.05 -15.62 14.34
CA SER A 29 -11.77 -14.95 15.60
C SER A 29 -10.29 -15.10 15.98
N ASN A 30 -9.84 -14.29 16.96
CA ASN A 30 -8.49 -14.45 17.49
C ASN A 30 -8.26 -15.86 18.12
N GLU A 31 -9.29 -16.43 18.75
CA GLU A 31 -9.20 -17.78 19.30
C GLU A 31 -8.99 -18.84 18.24
N GLU A 32 -9.70 -18.74 17.13
CA GLU A 32 -9.55 -19.63 15.98
C GLU A 32 -8.19 -19.44 15.32
N PHE A 33 -7.76 -18.20 15.12
CA PHE A 33 -6.41 -17.89 14.65
C PHE A 33 -5.34 -18.56 15.51
N GLN A 34 -5.41 -18.45 16.85
CA GLN A 34 -4.43 -19.07 17.74
C GLN A 34 -4.39 -20.61 17.60
N LYS A 35 -5.51 -21.24 17.28
CA LYS A 35 -5.58 -22.71 17.05
C LYS A 35 -5.01 -23.11 15.68
N LEU A 36 -5.23 -22.30 14.66
CA LEU A 36 -4.92 -22.62 13.27
C LEU A 36 -3.52 -22.18 12.83
N LYS A 37 -2.96 -21.16 13.47
CA LYS A 37 -1.71 -20.49 13.03
C LYS A 37 -0.49 -21.40 12.92
N THR A 38 -0.47 -22.54 13.64
CA THR A 38 0.65 -23.49 13.57
C THR A 38 0.52 -24.50 12.42
N SER A 39 -0.60 -24.50 11.70
CA SER A 39 -0.82 -25.37 10.54
C SER A 39 -0.32 -24.66 9.27
N ASP A 40 0.46 -25.37 8.46
CA ASP A 40 0.98 -24.89 7.17
C ASP A 40 -0.06 -24.92 6.02
N ASN A 41 -1.28 -25.42 6.31
CA ASN A 41 -2.39 -25.42 5.36
C ASN A 41 -3.13 -24.09 5.28
N PHE A 42 -2.86 -23.14 6.18
CA PHE A 42 -3.57 -21.87 6.25
C PHE A 42 -2.66 -20.69 5.94
N TYR A 43 -3.27 -19.71 5.30
CA TYR A 43 -2.72 -18.37 5.15
C TYR A 43 -3.63 -17.40 5.89
N PHE A 44 -3.06 -16.33 6.44
CA PHE A 44 -3.80 -15.34 7.21
C PHE A 44 -3.50 -13.95 6.68
N LEU A 45 -4.55 -13.24 6.30
CA LEU A 45 -4.46 -11.81 6.03
C LEU A 45 -4.70 -11.07 7.34
N VAL A 46 -3.72 -10.31 7.77
CA VAL A 46 -3.73 -9.60 9.05
C VAL A 46 -3.31 -8.14 8.87
N VAL A 47 -3.77 -7.26 9.75
CA VAL A 47 -3.20 -5.92 9.90
C VAL A 47 -2.08 -6.02 10.93
N ALA A 48 -0.86 -5.72 10.52
CA ALA A 48 0.33 -5.77 11.34
C ALA A 48 0.96 -4.38 11.46
N SER A 49 1.10 -3.88 12.68
CA SER A 49 1.74 -2.58 12.90
C SER A 49 3.27 -2.70 12.85
N SER A 50 3.90 -1.79 12.13
CA SER A 50 5.35 -1.76 11.91
C SER A 50 5.98 -0.57 12.61
N ARG A 51 7.11 -0.83 13.30
CA ARG A 51 7.89 0.16 14.02
C ARG A 51 9.34 0.19 13.51
N GLN A 52 9.83 1.34 13.13
CA GLN A 52 11.23 1.52 12.80
C GLN A 52 12.08 1.73 14.07
N LYS A 53 13.38 1.49 13.97
CA LYS A 53 14.30 1.44 15.13
C LYS A 53 14.26 2.67 16.05
N LYS A 54 13.99 3.86 15.47
CA LYS A 54 13.98 5.13 16.23
C LYS A 54 12.58 5.61 16.61
N GLU A 55 11.54 4.91 16.20
CA GLU A 55 10.17 5.20 16.56
C GLU A 55 9.87 4.65 17.96
N GLU A 56 9.18 5.42 18.78
CA GLU A 56 8.74 4.98 20.10
C GLU A 56 7.60 3.98 20.00
N GLU A 57 6.64 4.27 19.11
CA GLU A 57 5.46 3.46 18.81
C GLU A 57 5.42 3.09 17.32
N PRO A 58 4.64 2.08 16.93
CA PRO A 58 4.44 1.77 15.52
C PRO A 58 3.93 2.98 14.74
N GLY A 59 4.55 3.27 13.61
CA GLY A 59 4.19 4.43 12.79
C GLY A 59 3.20 4.13 11.67
N ILE A 60 3.19 2.89 11.17
CA ILE A 60 2.34 2.45 10.05
C ILE A 60 1.76 1.07 10.29
N ASP A 61 0.58 0.84 9.72
CA ASP A 61 -0.03 -0.47 9.58
C ASP A 61 0.25 -1.03 8.18
N LEU A 62 0.40 -2.34 8.12
CA LEU A 62 0.59 -3.13 6.90
C LEU A 62 -0.54 -4.16 6.79
N LEU A 63 -1.10 -4.33 5.60
CA LEU A 63 -1.88 -5.52 5.27
C LEU A 63 -0.89 -6.64 4.92
N THR A 64 -0.79 -7.64 5.77
CA THR A 64 0.22 -8.67 5.67
C THR A 64 -0.44 -10.04 5.48
N LEU A 65 -0.07 -10.73 4.40
CA LEU A 65 -0.40 -12.13 4.22
C LEU A 65 0.74 -12.98 4.76
N VAL A 66 0.43 -13.80 5.74
CA VAL A 66 1.39 -14.72 6.37
C VAL A 66 0.94 -16.17 6.21
N LYS A 67 1.89 -17.08 6.10
CA LYS A 67 1.63 -18.52 6.09
C LYS A 67 1.77 -19.08 7.49
N GLY A 68 0.81 -19.92 7.90
CA GLY A 68 0.88 -20.69 9.12
C GLY A 68 2.04 -21.69 9.11
N GLY A 69 2.35 -22.24 10.26
CA GLY A 69 3.40 -23.23 10.41
C GLY A 69 3.99 -23.28 11.82
N GLU A 70 4.91 -24.17 12.06
CA GLU A 70 5.53 -24.37 13.39
C GLU A 70 6.16 -23.10 13.96
N GLY A 71 6.71 -22.22 13.11
CA GLY A 71 7.29 -20.94 13.53
C GLY A 71 6.30 -20.01 14.24
N ALA A 72 5.00 -20.14 13.96
CA ALA A 72 3.93 -19.37 14.57
C ALA A 72 3.64 -19.72 16.04
N ALA A 73 4.20 -20.82 16.54
CA ALA A 73 3.90 -21.30 17.90
C ALA A 73 4.19 -20.26 18.98
N LYS A 74 5.24 -19.44 18.81
CA LYS A 74 5.67 -18.43 19.78
C LYS A 74 5.07 -17.06 19.50
N SER A 75 5.06 -16.61 18.26
CA SER A 75 4.56 -15.29 17.86
C SER A 75 4.21 -15.25 16.40
N ILE A 76 3.48 -14.21 15.98
CA ILE A 76 3.17 -13.94 14.58
C ILE A 76 4.46 -13.63 13.78
N ASP A 77 5.48 -13.05 14.41
CA ASP A 77 6.76 -12.75 13.78
C ASP A 77 7.54 -14.00 13.35
N GLY A 78 7.18 -15.17 13.88
CA GLY A 78 7.72 -16.46 13.45
C GLY A 78 7.01 -17.08 12.26
N MET A 79 5.92 -16.45 11.77
CA MET A 79 5.22 -16.89 10.57
C MET A 79 5.96 -16.44 9.32
N LEU A 80 5.80 -17.20 8.26
CA LEU A 80 6.40 -16.87 6.99
C LEU A 80 5.60 -15.75 6.29
N GLU A 81 6.19 -14.58 6.17
CA GLU A 81 5.59 -13.45 5.44
C GLU A 81 5.58 -13.74 3.94
N VAL A 82 4.41 -13.70 3.33
CA VAL A 82 4.22 -13.83 1.88
C VAL A 82 4.32 -12.48 1.21
N VAL A 83 3.59 -11.51 1.72
CA VAL A 83 3.61 -10.13 1.25
C VAL A 83 3.12 -9.20 2.37
N SER A 84 3.73 -8.03 2.47
CA SER A 84 3.26 -6.92 3.30
C SER A 84 3.02 -5.70 2.42
N PHE A 85 1.78 -5.23 2.42
CA PHE A 85 1.34 -4.03 1.70
C PHE A 85 1.22 -2.86 2.67
N PRO A 86 1.86 -1.69 2.41
CA PRO A 86 1.71 -0.51 3.25
C PRO A 86 0.26 -0.02 3.22
N PHE A 87 -0.39 0.00 4.39
CA PHE A 87 -1.82 0.21 4.46
C PHE A 87 -2.17 1.64 4.88
N ARG A 88 -1.77 2.06 6.07
CA ARG A 88 -2.09 3.40 6.59
C ARG A 88 -1.08 3.86 7.66
N ALA A 89 -1.15 5.13 8.05
CA ALA A 89 -0.56 5.60 9.29
C ALA A 89 -1.34 5.03 10.49
N VAL A 90 -0.64 4.67 11.57
CA VAL A 90 -1.30 4.21 12.80
C VAL A 90 -2.00 5.36 13.51
N GLN A 91 -1.34 6.53 13.56
CA GLN A 91 -1.90 7.75 14.12
C GLN A 91 -2.35 8.65 12.98
N ASP A 92 -3.52 9.28 13.14
CA ASP A 92 -4.09 10.22 12.20
C ASP A 92 -4.14 9.67 10.75
N PRO A 93 -4.82 8.53 10.53
CA PRO A 93 -5.03 7.99 9.18
C PRO A 93 -5.92 8.95 8.37
N SER A 94 -5.67 9.04 7.06
CA SER A 94 -6.41 9.97 6.19
C SER A 94 -7.85 9.56 5.93
N GLY A 95 -8.17 8.28 6.06
CA GLY A 95 -9.47 7.72 5.63
C GLY A 95 -9.44 7.17 4.19
N ARG A 96 -8.53 7.66 3.33
CA ARG A 96 -8.36 7.21 1.94
C ARG A 96 -8.03 5.72 1.82
N GLU A 97 -7.47 5.13 2.86
CA GLU A 97 -7.22 3.70 2.92
C GLU A 97 -8.49 2.87 2.72
N PHE A 98 -9.66 3.36 3.10
CA PHE A 98 -10.93 2.65 2.92
C PHE A 98 -11.41 2.71 1.47
N THR A 99 -11.30 3.86 0.82
CA THR A 99 -11.58 4.04 -0.61
C THR A 99 -10.70 3.14 -1.48
N LEU A 100 -9.41 3.04 -1.16
CA LEU A 100 -8.45 2.27 -1.94
C LEU A 100 -8.32 0.80 -1.51
N LEU A 101 -8.96 0.37 -0.44
CA LEU A 101 -8.85 -0.99 0.11
C LEU A 101 -9.13 -2.10 -0.92
N PRO A 102 -10.13 -2.00 -1.83
CA PRO A 102 -10.33 -2.98 -2.88
C PRO A 102 -9.11 -3.14 -3.81
N ALA A 103 -8.40 -2.03 -4.10
CA ALA A 103 -7.18 -2.11 -4.90
C ALA A 103 -6.01 -2.73 -4.13
N PHE A 104 -5.88 -2.46 -2.84
CA PHE A 104 -4.85 -3.09 -2.01
C PHE A 104 -5.00 -4.61 -1.99
N LEU A 105 -6.23 -5.09 -1.83
CA LEU A 105 -6.53 -6.53 -1.88
C LEU A 105 -6.25 -7.12 -3.27
N GLN A 106 -6.59 -6.40 -4.34
CA GLN A 106 -6.28 -6.85 -5.71
C GLN A 106 -4.77 -6.93 -5.94
N ILE A 107 -4.00 -5.92 -5.51
CA ILE A 107 -2.54 -5.91 -5.63
C ILE A 107 -1.90 -7.08 -4.87
N ILE A 108 -2.40 -7.38 -3.66
CA ILE A 108 -1.94 -8.55 -2.89
C ILE A 108 -2.22 -9.85 -3.66
N GLN A 109 -3.44 -10.02 -4.20
CA GLN A 109 -3.82 -11.20 -4.97
C GLN A 109 -2.96 -11.37 -6.23
N ASP A 110 -2.74 -10.28 -6.98
CA ASP A 110 -1.90 -10.27 -8.19
C ASP A 110 -0.45 -10.66 -7.85
N HIS A 111 0.08 -10.12 -6.76
CA HIS A 111 1.41 -10.46 -6.29
C HIS A 111 1.52 -11.95 -5.96
N VAL A 112 0.59 -12.49 -5.18
CA VAL A 112 0.56 -13.91 -4.81
C VAL A 112 0.41 -14.80 -6.03
N SER A 113 -0.46 -14.45 -6.98
CA SER A 113 -0.64 -15.19 -8.24
C SER A 113 0.66 -15.27 -9.05
N THR A 114 1.40 -14.16 -9.12
CA THR A 114 2.70 -14.13 -9.81
C THR A 114 3.75 -15.00 -9.12
N LEU A 115 3.68 -15.14 -7.79
CA LEU A 115 4.59 -15.99 -7.03
C LEU A 115 4.28 -17.47 -7.20
N ALA A 116 3.00 -17.85 -7.30
CA ALA A 116 2.57 -19.23 -7.48
C ALA A 116 3.12 -19.87 -8.76
N ASP A 117 3.36 -19.05 -9.80
CA ASP A 117 3.95 -19.48 -11.06
C ASP A 117 5.48 -19.68 -11.00
N THR A 118 6.12 -19.29 -9.91
CA THR A 118 7.58 -19.36 -9.74
C THR A 118 7.95 -20.17 -8.50
N GLU A 119 8.26 -21.46 -8.68
CA GLU A 119 8.53 -22.43 -7.61
C GLU A 119 9.60 -22.03 -6.56
N MET A 120 10.39 -21.01 -6.80
CA MET A 120 11.57 -20.69 -5.98
C MET A 120 11.64 -19.26 -5.46
N LYS A 121 10.69 -18.37 -5.78
CA LYS A 121 10.71 -16.98 -5.32
C LYS A 121 9.45 -16.63 -4.52
N ALA A 122 9.02 -17.55 -3.69
CA ALA A 122 7.75 -17.48 -2.99
C ALA A 122 7.56 -16.22 -2.15
N TYR A 123 8.59 -15.44 -1.88
CA TYR A 123 8.51 -14.32 -0.94
C TYR A 123 9.38 -13.18 -1.50
N SER A 124 8.88 -12.52 -2.52
CA SER A 124 9.55 -11.35 -3.09
C SER A 124 8.91 -10.07 -2.54
N ASN A 125 9.73 -9.04 -2.40
CA ASN A 125 9.21 -7.72 -2.05
C ASN A 125 8.17 -7.26 -3.08
N LEU A 126 7.10 -6.64 -2.60
CA LEU A 126 6.11 -5.98 -3.44
C LEU A 126 6.80 -5.02 -4.42
N SER A 127 6.40 -5.06 -5.67
CA SER A 127 6.92 -4.20 -6.73
C SER A 127 5.83 -3.78 -7.69
N ALA A 128 6.01 -2.66 -8.37
CA ALA A 128 5.12 -2.24 -9.45
C ALA A 128 5.21 -3.23 -10.61
N LYS A 129 4.06 -3.53 -11.24
CA LYS A 129 3.94 -4.51 -12.31
C LYS A 129 4.64 -4.04 -13.59
N ASP A 130 4.32 -2.85 -14.06
CA ASP A 130 4.95 -2.23 -15.23
C ASP A 130 4.91 -0.69 -15.16
N THR A 131 5.93 -0.11 -14.55
CA THR A 131 6.07 1.34 -14.43
C THR A 131 6.10 2.07 -15.79
N LYS A 132 6.47 1.38 -16.88
CA LYS A 132 6.53 2.00 -18.22
C LYS A 132 5.16 2.39 -18.75
N GLN A 133 4.10 1.74 -18.30
CA GLN A 133 2.73 2.09 -18.66
C GLN A 133 2.29 3.47 -18.16
N LEU A 134 3.00 4.07 -17.19
CA LEU A 134 2.77 5.46 -16.79
C LEU A 134 2.95 6.46 -17.95
N LYS A 135 3.58 6.04 -19.06
CA LYS A 135 3.76 6.88 -20.24
C LYS A 135 2.44 7.44 -20.80
N THR A 136 1.39 6.65 -20.73
CA THR A 136 0.08 7.00 -21.33
C THR A 136 -1.00 7.27 -20.28
N LYS A 137 -0.67 7.17 -19.02
CA LYS A 137 -1.65 7.35 -17.94
C LYS A 137 -1.80 8.82 -17.57
N ARG A 138 -3.02 9.24 -17.24
CA ARG A 138 -3.24 10.46 -16.46
C ARG A 138 -2.88 10.17 -15.01
N ILE A 139 -2.18 11.09 -14.35
CA ILE A 139 -1.69 10.91 -12.98
C ILE A 139 -2.30 12.00 -12.12
N PHE A 140 -3.07 11.59 -11.11
CA PHE A 140 -3.60 12.50 -10.09
C PHE A 140 -2.80 12.35 -8.80
N PHE A 141 -2.19 13.43 -8.38
CA PHE A 141 -1.57 13.53 -7.07
C PHE A 141 -2.49 14.28 -6.12
N TRP A 142 -2.70 13.76 -4.93
CA TRP A 142 -3.11 14.59 -3.83
C TRP A 142 -1.94 15.47 -3.39
N GLU A 143 -2.17 16.76 -3.15
CA GLU A 143 -1.08 17.70 -2.86
C GLU A 143 -0.26 17.26 -1.63
N GLU A 144 -0.90 16.73 -0.59
CA GLU A 144 -0.20 16.26 0.61
C GLU A 144 0.60 14.97 0.40
N ASP A 145 0.37 14.26 -0.69
CA ASP A 145 1.23 13.15 -1.11
C ASP A 145 2.56 13.62 -1.69
N LEU A 146 2.69 14.91 -2.02
CA LEU A 146 3.94 15.48 -2.48
C LEU A 146 4.79 15.95 -1.28
N SER A 147 6.09 15.66 -1.33
CA SER A 147 7.01 16.20 -0.36
C SER A 147 7.05 17.75 -0.44
N LYS A 148 7.12 18.41 0.71
CA LYS A 148 7.30 19.89 0.80
C LYS A 148 8.52 20.41 0.01
N GLN A 149 9.41 19.52 -0.41
CA GLN A 149 10.59 19.84 -1.22
C GLN A 149 10.32 19.82 -2.73
N VAL A 150 9.12 19.38 -3.17
CA VAL A 150 8.66 19.54 -4.54
C VAL A 150 8.24 21.00 -4.72
N GLY A 151 9.19 21.80 -5.23
CA GLY A 151 9.03 23.25 -5.36
C GLY A 151 8.14 23.64 -6.54
N THR A 152 7.84 24.95 -6.63
CA THR A 152 7.02 25.54 -7.70
C THR A 152 7.56 25.17 -9.09
N GLN A 153 8.88 25.24 -9.30
CA GLN A 153 9.50 24.88 -10.58
C GLN A 153 9.28 23.43 -10.98
N ASP A 154 9.30 22.50 -10.01
CA ASP A 154 9.02 21.08 -10.29
C ASP A 154 7.55 20.90 -10.70
N ARG A 155 6.63 21.58 -10.03
CA ARG A 155 5.18 21.57 -10.29
C ARG A 155 4.84 22.20 -11.64
N GLU A 156 5.33 23.40 -11.94
CA GLU A 156 5.13 24.10 -13.23
C GLU A 156 5.70 23.33 -14.43
N SER A 157 6.63 22.45 -14.19
CA SER A 157 7.26 21.63 -15.23
C SER A 157 6.53 20.32 -15.52
N LEU A 158 5.40 20.04 -14.86
CA LEU A 158 4.55 18.87 -15.12
C LEU A 158 3.88 19.00 -16.50
N ASP A 159 3.62 17.86 -17.13
CA ASP A 159 2.80 17.84 -18.33
C ASP A 159 1.30 17.87 -17.96
N GLU A 160 0.44 18.14 -18.96
CA GLU A 160 -1.00 18.31 -18.78
C GLU A 160 -1.74 17.08 -18.24
N ASP A 161 -1.12 15.91 -18.35
CA ASP A 161 -1.68 14.67 -17.82
C ASP A 161 -1.28 14.40 -16.37
N ILE A 162 -0.45 15.24 -15.76
CA ILE A 162 -0.08 15.16 -14.34
C ILE A 162 -0.76 16.30 -13.59
N ILE A 163 -1.76 15.93 -12.82
CA ILE A 163 -2.67 16.84 -12.13
C ILE A 163 -2.38 16.75 -10.63
N ILE A 164 -2.36 17.89 -9.96
CA ILE A 164 -2.24 17.98 -8.51
C ILE A 164 -3.55 18.56 -8.00
N GLU A 165 -4.25 17.82 -7.14
CA GLU A 165 -5.48 18.23 -6.49
C GLU A 165 -5.19 18.61 -5.04
N GLU A 166 -5.76 19.71 -4.59
CA GLU A 166 -5.65 20.18 -3.20
C GLU A 166 -6.55 19.36 -2.27
N ASP A 167 -7.72 18.96 -2.78
CA ASP A 167 -8.70 18.20 -2.04
C ASP A 167 -8.51 16.68 -2.27
N GLU A 168 -8.42 15.92 -1.18
CA GLU A 168 -8.31 14.45 -1.24
C GLU A 168 -9.55 13.82 -1.87
N GLU A 169 -10.75 14.39 -1.60
CA GLU A 169 -12.00 13.87 -2.13
C GLU A 169 -12.02 13.88 -3.66
N ASP A 170 -11.38 14.86 -4.29
CA ASP A 170 -11.35 14.94 -5.76
C ASP A 170 -10.46 13.82 -6.35
N VAL A 171 -9.36 13.48 -5.70
CA VAL A 171 -8.53 12.33 -6.08
C VAL A 171 -9.27 11.01 -5.85
N ASP A 172 -9.99 10.91 -4.75
CA ASP A 172 -10.76 9.70 -4.40
C ASP A 172 -11.95 9.50 -5.35
N LYS A 173 -12.65 10.56 -5.75
CA LYS A 173 -13.71 10.50 -6.80
C LYS A 173 -13.18 9.97 -8.13
N VAL A 174 -11.95 10.37 -8.53
CA VAL A 174 -11.30 9.85 -9.75
C VAL A 174 -11.05 8.34 -9.62
N PHE A 175 -10.62 7.89 -8.44
CA PHE A 175 -10.41 6.47 -8.19
C PHE A 175 -11.72 5.68 -8.17
N GLU A 176 -12.72 6.15 -7.45
CA GLU A 176 -14.05 5.52 -7.34
C GLU A 176 -14.79 5.49 -8.68
N GLY A 177 -14.62 6.54 -9.49
CA GLY A 177 -15.18 6.62 -10.85
C GLY A 177 -14.62 5.56 -11.80
N GLY A 178 -13.50 4.92 -11.46
CA GLY A 178 -12.85 3.93 -12.32
C GLY A 178 -12.36 4.54 -13.64
N ASP A 179 -11.91 5.78 -13.60
CA ASP A 179 -11.50 6.53 -14.79
C ASP A 179 -10.44 5.76 -15.58
N VAL A 180 -10.77 5.48 -16.83
CA VAL A 180 -9.92 4.68 -17.72
C VAL A 180 -8.56 5.35 -17.91
N ASN A 181 -7.52 4.54 -17.87
CA ASN A 181 -6.16 4.99 -18.13
C ASN A 181 -5.62 6.02 -17.12
N THR A 182 -6.15 6.00 -15.91
CA THR A 182 -5.85 6.95 -14.84
C THR A 182 -5.22 6.25 -13.64
N VAL A 183 -4.30 6.92 -12.98
CA VAL A 183 -3.70 6.48 -11.72
C VAL A 183 -3.78 7.57 -10.68
N VAL A 184 -3.97 7.19 -9.42
CA VAL A 184 -3.99 8.10 -8.27
C VAL A 184 -2.80 7.84 -7.37
N SER A 185 -2.33 8.89 -6.70
CA SER A 185 -1.28 8.76 -5.68
C SER A 185 -1.82 8.23 -4.37
N TYR A 186 -0.97 7.50 -3.66
CA TYR A 186 -1.19 7.11 -2.27
C TYR A 186 0.15 7.02 -1.54
N VAL A 187 0.23 7.65 -0.37
CA VAL A 187 1.44 7.69 0.45
C VAL A 187 1.16 7.15 1.84
N VAL A 188 2.02 6.24 2.29
CA VAL A 188 1.98 5.71 3.67
C VAL A 188 3.28 6.06 4.38
N ALA A 189 3.15 6.81 5.45
CA ALA A 189 4.24 7.17 6.35
C ALA A 189 3.66 7.48 7.73
N PRO A 190 4.45 7.44 8.82
CA PRO A 190 3.99 7.89 10.13
C PRO A 190 3.45 9.32 10.08
N ALA A 191 2.40 9.62 10.86
CA ALA A 191 1.86 10.99 10.97
C ALA A 191 2.93 11.96 11.51
N VAL A 192 3.68 11.52 12.52
CA VAL A 192 4.83 12.26 13.08
C VAL A 192 6.11 11.46 12.82
N PRO A 193 6.74 11.60 11.65
CA PRO A 193 7.91 10.81 11.30
C PRO A 193 9.15 11.29 12.06
N VAL A 194 10.01 10.36 12.44
CA VAL A 194 11.35 10.63 12.96
C VAL A 194 12.42 10.32 11.89
N ASP A 195 13.65 10.78 12.10
CA ASP A 195 14.76 10.47 11.20
C ASP A 195 14.98 8.95 11.10
N GLY A 196 14.78 8.42 9.90
CA GLY A 196 14.83 6.99 9.61
C GLY A 196 13.48 6.28 9.50
N SER A 197 12.34 6.95 9.80
CA SER A 197 11.01 6.47 9.47
C SER A 197 10.89 6.18 7.97
N VAL A 198 10.05 5.22 7.60
CA VAL A 198 9.89 4.82 6.20
C VAL A 198 8.66 5.49 5.61
N CYS A 199 8.81 6.02 4.39
CA CYS A 199 7.72 6.53 3.56
C CYS A 199 7.57 5.64 2.32
N TYR A 200 6.38 5.12 2.09
CA TYR A 200 5.99 4.37 0.90
C TYR A 200 5.18 5.27 -0.03
N LYS A 201 5.41 5.13 -1.33
CA LYS A 201 4.80 5.94 -2.39
C LYS A 201 4.28 5.04 -3.48
N MET A 202 3.04 5.23 -3.84
CA MET A 202 2.32 4.38 -4.78
C MET A 202 1.56 5.21 -5.82
N LEU A 203 1.48 4.72 -7.05
CA LEU A 203 0.48 5.12 -8.05
C LEU A 203 -0.33 3.90 -8.40
N ILE A 204 -1.63 4.00 -8.19
CA ILE A 204 -2.60 2.90 -8.29
C ILE A 204 -3.61 3.22 -9.37
N GLY A 205 -3.89 2.27 -10.26
CA GLY A 205 -4.85 2.43 -11.35
C GLY A 205 -6.28 2.53 -10.84
N SER A 206 -7.03 3.50 -11.35
CA SER A 206 -8.45 3.67 -11.01
C SER A 206 -9.29 2.56 -11.64
N ASP A 207 -9.08 2.26 -12.91
CA ASP A 207 -9.80 1.24 -13.67
C ASP A 207 -9.29 -0.17 -13.44
N THR A 208 -7.98 -0.33 -13.32
CA THR A 208 -7.33 -1.65 -13.24
C THR A 208 -7.07 -2.13 -11.83
N ARG A 209 -7.04 -1.22 -10.85
CA ARG A 209 -6.60 -1.46 -9.45
C ARG A 209 -5.19 -2.06 -9.34
N GLU A 210 -4.36 -1.88 -10.37
CA GLU A 210 -2.98 -2.35 -10.43
C GLU A 210 -2.01 -1.32 -9.86
N LEU A 211 -0.85 -1.81 -9.39
CA LEU A 211 0.24 -1.00 -8.85
C LEU A 211 1.23 -0.62 -9.97
N TYR A 212 1.19 0.64 -10.43
CA TYR A 212 2.05 1.15 -11.52
C TYR A 212 3.34 1.79 -11.03
N TYR A 213 3.38 2.24 -9.77
CA TYR A 213 4.58 2.81 -9.14
C TYR A 213 4.63 2.39 -7.69
N PHE A 214 5.79 1.93 -7.26
CA PHE A 214 6.04 1.58 -5.86
C PHE A 214 7.48 1.92 -5.50
N LYS A 215 7.64 2.81 -4.54
CA LYS A 215 8.95 3.11 -3.96
C LYS A 215 8.85 3.39 -2.48
N LYS A 216 9.92 3.09 -1.77
CA LYS A 216 10.10 3.49 -0.38
C LYS A 216 11.40 4.26 -0.20
N HIS A 217 11.41 5.17 0.76
CA HIS A 217 12.63 5.82 1.21
C HIS A 217 12.59 6.06 2.71
N LYS A 218 13.77 6.30 3.30
CA LYS A 218 13.86 6.75 4.70
C LYS A 218 13.67 8.26 4.75
N ILE A 219 12.81 8.70 5.66
CA ILE A 219 12.58 10.12 5.95
C ILE A 219 13.81 10.65 6.66
N THR A 220 14.29 11.79 6.23
CA THR A 220 15.43 12.53 6.78
C THR A 220 15.17 14.02 6.65
N ALA A 221 15.99 14.86 7.24
CA ALA A 221 15.91 16.32 7.05
C ALA A 221 15.95 16.74 5.56
N LYS A 222 16.63 15.95 4.70
CA LYS A 222 16.73 16.20 3.26
C LYS A 222 15.58 15.58 2.46
N ASN A 223 15.05 14.45 2.88
CA ASN A 223 14.01 13.70 2.18
C ASN A 223 12.80 13.58 3.12
N GLY A 224 11.85 14.49 2.97
CA GLY A 224 10.62 14.50 3.77
C GLY A 224 9.64 13.39 3.40
N LYS A 225 8.46 13.39 4.05
CA LYS A 225 7.32 12.54 3.69
C LYS A 225 6.85 12.86 2.27
N GLY A 226 6.35 11.88 1.54
CA GLY A 226 5.72 12.04 0.23
C GLY A 226 6.63 11.76 -0.97
N PHE A 227 6.09 11.99 -2.17
CA PHE A 227 6.84 11.91 -3.42
C PHE A 227 7.91 13.00 -3.46
N LEU A 228 9.15 12.61 -3.66
CA LEU A 228 10.28 13.55 -3.74
C LEU A 228 10.41 14.14 -5.15
N ALA A 229 11.10 15.26 -5.30
CA ALA A 229 11.43 15.84 -6.60
C ALA A 229 12.13 14.82 -7.53
N SER A 230 12.91 13.90 -6.98
CA SER A 230 13.53 12.80 -7.74
C SER A 230 12.52 11.78 -8.26
N ASP A 231 11.40 11.55 -7.56
CA ASP A 231 10.33 10.66 -8.02
C ASP A 231 9.56 11.32 -9.16
N ILE A 232 9.20 12.59 -9.02
CA ILE A 232 8.56 13.39 -10.07
C ILE A 232 9.43 13.39 -11.34
N LYS A 233 10.72 13.64 -11.20
CA LYS A 233 11.67 13.60 -12.33
C LYS A 233 11.73 12.22 -12.98
N ALA A 234 11.70 11.15 -12.21
CA ALA A 234 11.69 9.78 -12.74
C ALA A 234 10.40 9.48 -13.52
N ILE A 235 9.23 9.85 -12.98
CA ILE A 235 7.93 9.70 -13.64
C ILE A 235 7.91 10.48 -14.97
N LYS A 236 8.32 11.74 -14.97
CA LYS A 236 8.45 12.56 -16.19
C LYS A 236 9.40 11.93 -17.22
N SER A 237 10.49 11.32 -16.78
CA SER A 237 11.43 10.66 -17.68
C SER A 237 10.84 9.42 -18.37
N ILE A 238 9.93 8.70 -17.71
CA ILE A 238 9.17 7.58 -18.31
C ILE A 238 8.24 8.10 -19.41
N ARG A 239 7.57 9.22 -19.17
CA ARG A 239 6.60 9.82 -20.10
C ARG A 239 7.25 10.42 -21.35
N LYS A 240 8.49 10.82 -21.28
CA LYS A 240 9.25 11.41 -22.42
C LYS A 240 9.87 10.36 -23.36
N LYS A 241 9.94 9.09 -22.95
CA LYS A 241 10.47 7.99 -23.77
C LYS A 241 9.39 7.28 -24.56
#